data_2f769b3526edff864fe242608ade89ae
#
_entry.id   2f769b3526edff864fe242608ade89ae
#
_cell.length_a   1.000
_cell.length_b   1.000
_cell.length_c   1.000
_cell.angle_alpha   90.00
_cell.angle_beta   90.00
_cell.angle_gamma   90.00
#
_symmetry.space_group_name_H-M   'P 1'
#
loop_
_entity.id
_entity.type
_entity.pdbx_description
1 polymer ?
#
loop_
_entity_poly.entity_id
_entity_poly.type
_entity_poly.pdbx_seq_one_letter_code
_entity_poly.pdbx_strand_id
1 'polypeptide(L)'
;NDDYCTFTDLVDGKISFDDFDTFCIIDKVPDENELYKIVEFVCSNGKNIICVEEEYLDQIEKICKRYNVKLLQCNYETIETPEKKWNYDSEIIGIDIPVVAVMGIGQNVQKFDLQLYLRSRFIDKGYKVSQIGTKKISGLFGLHPLPDFLFNTQYSDVDKVYAFNRVMKDVSMQEKPDVILLGIPDSLLPLNNKHRFSFGLYAYEIFNAVQPDFVITSLMANDGYNDEFYSEI
;
A
#
# COMPACT_ATOMS: atom_id res chain seq x y z
N ASN A 1 -1.58 23.14 -6.82
CA ASN A 1 -1.31 22.97 -8.25
C ASN A 1 -0.96 21.51 -8.43
N ASP A 2 -1.94 20.73 -8.86
CA ASP A 2 -1.72 19.35 -9.24
C ASP A 2 -1.20 19.37 -10.68
N ASP A 3 0.10 19.54 -10.86
CA ASP A 3 0.77 19.39 -12.14
C ASP A 3 0.85 17.90 -12.49
N TYR A 4 -0.30 17.32 -12.87
CA TYR A 4 -0.33 15.99 -13.46
C TYR A 4 0.23 16.09 -14.88
N CYS A 5 1.41 15.51 -15.05
CA CYS A 5 1.99 15.35 -16.38
C CYS A 5 1.41 14.07 -17.00
N THR A 6 0.96 14.17 -18.24
CA THR A 6 0.47 13.02 -19.01
C THR A 6 1.60 12.42 -19.84
N PHE A 7 1.44 11.17 -20.29
CA PHE A 7 2.38 10.58 -21.24
C PHE A 7 2.50 11.42 -22.53
N THR A 8 1.40 12.05 -22.95
CA THR A 8 1.41 13.00 -24.09
C THR A 8 2.37 14.15 -23.84
N ASP A 9 2.47 14.67 -22.63
CA ASP A 9 3.39 15.77 -22.30
C ASP A 9 4.86 15.35 -22.41
N LEU A 10 5.16 14.07 -22.13
CA LEU A 10 6.50 13.50 -22.34
C LEU A 10 6.80 13.34 -23.85
N VAL A 11 5.83 12.86 -24.63
CA VAL A 11 5.97 12.71 -26.10
C VAL A 11 6.08 14.05 -26.78
N ASP A 12 5.32 15.05 -26.34
CA ASP A 12 5.32 16.42 -26.87
C ASP A 12 6.54 17.25 -26.42
N GLY A 13 7.43 16.65 -25.61
CA GLY A 13 8.65 17.32 -25.12
C GLY A 13 8.41 18.43 -24.09
N LYS A 14 7.23 18.46 -23.45
CA LYS A 14 6.97 19.37 -22.34
C LYS A 14 7.71 18.95 -21.07
N ILE A 15 8.00 17.65 -20.95
CA ILE A 15 8.87 17.06 -19.92
C ILE A 15 10.11 16.58 -20.63
N SER A 16 11.28 16.98 -20.15
CA SER A 16 12.55 16.51 -20.68
C SER A 16 12.93 15.16 -20.06
N PHE A 17 13.50 14.26 -20.87
CA PHE A 17 14.13 13.07 -20.34
C PHE A 17 15.32 13.39 -19.42
N ASP A 18 15.88 14.59 -19.49
CA ASP A 18 16.95 15.04 -18.60
C ASP A 18 16.45 15.34 -17.17
N ASP A 19 15.14 15.50 -16.99
CA ASP A 19 14.55 15.85 -15.71
C ASP A 19 14.38 14.64 -14.77
N PHE A 20 14.54 13.40 -15.28
CA PHE A 20 14.43 12.19 -14.49
C PHE A 20 15.35 11.07 -14.97
N ASP A 21 15.72 10.17 -14.07
CA ASP A 21 16.56 9.00 -14.36
C ASP A 21 15.78 7.70 -14.46
N THR A 22 14.63 7.64 -13.80
CA THR A 22 13.86 6.40 -13.64
C THR A 22 12.37 6.68 -13.78
N PHE A 23 11.70 5.87 -14.59
CA PHE A 23 10.24 5.88 -14.75
C PHE A 23 9.61 4.81 -13.86
N CYS A 24 8.58 5.18 -13.10
CA CYS A 24 7.93 4.30 -12.12
C CYS A 24 6.53 3.89 -12.58
N ILE A 25 6.27 2.59 -12.63
CA ILE A 25 4.95 1.99 -12.84
C ILE A 25 4.46 1.53 -11.47
N ILE A 26 3.49 2.26 -10.91
CA ILE A 26 3.08 2.12 -9.50
C ILE A 26 1.70 1.51 -9.30
N ASP A 27 0.95 1.33 -10.38
CA ASP A 27 -0.42 0.80 -10.34
C ASP A 27 -0.77 0.14 -11.68
N LYS A 28 -1.88 -0.61 -11.69
CA LYS A 28 -2.41 -1.24 -12.89
C LYS A 28 -2.94 -0.21 -13.88
N VAL A 29 -2.70 -0.48 -15.15
CA VAL A 29 -3.17 0.35 -16.25
C VAL A 29 -4.27 -0.35 -17.04
N PRO A 30 -5.24 0.39 -17.61
CA PRO A 30 -6.34 -0.20 -18.36
C PRO A 30 -5.92 -0.88 -19.67
N ASP A 31 -4.83 -0.41 -20.31
CA ASP A 31 -4.30 -0.93 -21.57
C ASP A 31 -2.81 -1.28 -21.45
N GLU A 32 -2.53 -2.57 -21.34
CA GLU A 32 -1.17 -3.10 -21.26
C GLU A 32 -0.34 -2.81 -22.53
N ASN A 33 -0.99 -2.81 -23.70
CA ASN A 33 -0.27 -2.58 -24.96
C ASN A 33 0.21 -1.11 -25.03
N GLU A 34 -0.59 -0.19 -24.52
CA GLU A 34 -0.17 1.21 -24.39
C GLU A 34 0.97 1.35 -23.39
N LEU A 35 0.87 0.68 -22.23
CA LEU A 35 1.96 0.64 -21.25
C LEU A 35 3.28 0.19 -21.88
N TYR A 36 3.27 -0.93 -22.60
CA TYR A 36 4.52 -1.44 -23.19
C TYR A 36 5.12 -0.51 -24.25
N LYS A 37 4.30 0.22 -25.02
CA LYS A 37 4.78 1.27 -25.92
C LYS A 37 5.43 2.43 -25.16
N ILE A 38 4.83 2.83 -24.04
CA ILE A 38 5.39 3.86 -23.16
C ILE A 38 6.74 3.40 -22.62
N VAL A 39 6.80 2.17 -22.11
CA VAL A 39 8.04 1.59 -21.58
C VAL A 39 9.12 1.50 -22.66
N GLU A 40 8.79 1.06 -23.89
CA GLU A 40 9.74 1.04 -25.00
C GLU A 40 10.28 2.44 -25.32
N PHE A 41 9.40 3.44 -25.37
CA PHE A 41 9.79 4.83 -25.62
C PHE A 41 10.71 5.36 -24.51
N VAL A 42 10.39 5.12 -23.25
CA VAL A 42 11.19 5.55 -22.10
C VAL A 42 12.55 4.84 -22.10
N CYS A 43 12.58 3.53 -22.32
CA CYS A 43 13.82 2.75 -22.41
C CYS A 43 14.71 3.16 -23.59
N SER A 44 14.12 3.52 -24.76
CA SER A 44 14.86 3.99 -25.93
C SER A 44 15.57 5.33 -25.67
N ASN A 45 15.10 6.10 -24.69
CA ASN A 45 15.75 7.32 -24.21
C ASN A 45 16.71 7.06 -23.01
N GLY A 46 17.08 5.80 -22.77
CA GLY A 46 18.12 5.42 -21.79
C GLY A 46 17.65 5.50 -20.33
N LYS A 47 16.34 5.53 -20.06
CA LYS A 47 15.82 5.64 -18.70
C LYS A 47 15.53 4.28 -18.09
N ASN A 48 15.81 4.16 -16.80
CA ASN A 48 15.51 2.95 -16.04
C ASN A 48 14.03 2.83 -15.73
N ILE A 49 13.59 1.62 -15.41
CA ILE A 49 12.20 1.34 -15.03
C ILE A 49 12.16 0.81 -13.60
N ILE A 50 11.18 1.28 -12.82
CA ILE A 50 10.69 0.61 -11.62
C ILE A 50 9.30 0.10 -11.93
N CYS A 51 9.01 -1.17 -11.64
CA CYS A 51 7.66 -1.72 -11.77
C CYS A 51 7.26 -2.39 -10.45
N VAL A 52 6.11 -1.97 -9.91
CA VAL A 52 5.53 -2.50 -8.68
C VAL A 52 4.58 -3.65 -8.97
N GLU A 53 3.97 -3.69 -10.17
CA GLU A 53 3.02 -4.72 -10.57
C GLU A 53 3.72 -5.91 -11.21
N GLU A 54 3.64 -7.06 -10.53
CA GLU A 54 4.32 -8.30 -10.93
C GLU A 54 3.89 -8.81 -12.31
N GLU A 55 2.63 -8.60 -12.67
CA GLU A 55 2.06 -9.08 -13.93
C GLU A 55 2.75 -8.49 -15.17
N TYR A 56 3.39 -7.33 -15.05
CA TYR A 56 4.10 -6.68 -16.16
C TYR A 56 5.59 -6.99 -16.23
N LEU A 57 6.18 -7.56 -15.17
CA LEU A 57 7.64 -7.70 -15.01
C LEU A 57 8.29 -8.46 -16.16
N ASP A 58 7.73 -9.60 -16.57
CA ASP A 58 8.32 -10.45 -17.60
C ASP A 58 8.47 -9.73 -18.95
N GLN A 59 7.48 -8.94 -19.33
CA GLN A 59 7.51 -8.20 -20.59
C GLN A 59 8.39 -6.96 -20.49
N ILE A 60 8.32 -6.25 -19.39
CA ILE A 60 9.15 -5.06 -19.13
C ILE A 60 10.62 -5.45 -19.05
N GLU A 61 10.96 -6.59 -18.44
CA GLU A 61 12.34 -7.07 -18.39
C GLU A 61 12.93 -7.32 -19.80
N LYS A 62 12.13 -7.90 -20.71
CA LYS A 62 12.55 -8.11 -22.10
C LYS A 62 12.82 -6.77 -22.81
N ILE A 63 11.96 -5.77 -22.56
CA ILE A 63 12.14 -4.43 -23.12
C ILE A 63 13.42 -3.79 -22.55
N CYS A 64 13.58 -3.77 -21.23
CA CYS A 64 14.75 -3.20 -20.57
C CYS A 64 16.07 -3.84 -21.07
N LYS A 65 16.11 -5.18 -21.22
CA LYS A 65 17.28 -5.90 -21.78
C LYS A 65 17.60 -5.46 -23.20
N ARG A 66 16.58 -5.23 -24.06
CA ARG A 66 16.77 -4.78 -25.44
C ARG A 66 17.46 -3.43 -25.52
N TYR A 67 17.12 -2.52 -24.61
CA TYR A 67 17.65 -1.16 -24.58
C TYR A 67 18.83 -0.98 -23.60
N ASN A 68 19.28 -2.06 -22.95
CA ASN A 68 20.37 -2.05 -21.98
C ASN A 68 20.15 -1.05 -20.82
N VAL A 69 18.92 -0.97 -20.33
CA VAL A 69 18.54 -0.19 -19.16
C VAL A 69 18.16 -1.11 -17.99
N LYS A 70 18.13 -0.58 -16.77
CA LYS A 70 17.85 -1.39 -15.58
C LYS A 70 16.35 -1.46 -15.33
N LEU A 71 15.86 -2.67 -15.03
CA LEU A 71 14.61 -2.88 -14.33
C LEU A 71 14.91 -3.01 -12.84
N LEU A 72 14.41 -2.08 -12.05
CA LEU A 72 14.49 -2.12 -10.60
C LEU A 72 13.16 -2.72 -10.11
N GLN A 73 13.27 -3.91 -9.53
CA GLN A 73 12.12 -4.54 -8.87
C GLN A 73 12.06 -4.03 -7.43
N CYS A 74 10.86 -3.73 -6.98
CA CYS A 74 10.62 -3.58 -5.55
C CYS A 74 10.59 -4.98 -4.95
N ASN A 75 11.76 -5.54 -4.68
CA ASN A 75 11.86 -6.76 -3.90
C ASN A 75 11.45 -6.42 -2.48
N TYR A 76 10.15 -6.53 -2.24
CA TYR A 76 9.69 -6.67 -0.87
C TYR A 76 10.22 -8.03 -0.40
N GLU A 77 10.87 -8.07 0.74
CA GLU A 77 10.84 -9.30 1.52
C GLU A 77 9.36 -9.53 1.78
N THR A 78 8.75 -10.33 0.92
CA THR A 78 7.38 -10.80 1.12
C THR A 78 7.42 -11.49 2.46
N ILE A 79 6.72 -10.92 3.43
CA ILE A 79 6.49 -11.59 4.69
C ILE A 79 5.93 -12.95 4.30
N GLU A 80 6.69 -14.01 4.57
CA GLU A 80 6.36 -15.34 4.12
C GLU A 80 4.90 -15.64 4.47
N THR A 81 4.14 -16.05 3.46
CA THR A 81 2.77 -16.47 3.66
C THR A 81 2.81 -17.66 4.63
N PRO A 82 2.23 -17.58 5.81
CA PRO A 82 2.31 -18.66 6.78
C PRO A 82 1.80 -19.95 6.15
N GLU A 83 2.59 -21.01 6.23
CA GLU A 83 2.19 -22.33 5.77
C GLU A 83 0.87 -22.74 6.44
N LYS A 84 -0.07 -23.09 5.64
CA LYS A 84 -1.38 -23.70 5.80
C LYS A 84 -1.85 -24.10 7.19
N LYS A 85 -3.12 -23.70 7.45
CA LYS A 85 -4.06 -24.17 8.49
C LYS A 85 -3.57 -23.99 9.92
N TRP A 86 -4.00 -22.83 10.42
CA TRP A 86 -3.93 -22.55 11.85
C TRP A 86 -4.78 -23.57 12.60
N ASN A 87 -4.20 -24.11 13.65
CA ASN A 87 -4.98 -24.90 14.60
C ASN A 87 -5.90 -23.92 15.33
N TYR A 88 -7.20 -24.19 15.40
CA TYR A 88 -8.19 -23.36 16.09
C TYR A 88 -7.88 -23.14 17.58
N ASP A 89 -6.92 -23.90 18.13
CA ASP A 89 -6.39 -23.74 19.49
C ASP A 89 -5.27 -22.66 19.57
N SER A 90 -4.94 -21.99 18.46
CA SER A 90 -3.91 -20.95 18.45
C SER A 90 -4.45 -19.68 19.12
N GLU A 91 -3.63 -19.08 19.98
CA GLU A 91 -3.94 -17.81 20.61
C GLU A 91 -3.46 -16.63 19.73
N ILE A 92 -4.18 -15.52 19.77
CA ILE A 92 -3.72 -14.23 19.25
C ILE A 92 -2.60 -13.74 20.16
N ILE A 93 -1.43 -13.49 19.57
CA ILE A 93 -0.24 -13.06 20.32
C ILE A 93 -0.32 -11.54 20.53
N GLY A 94 -0.19 -11.10 21.77
CA GLY A 94 -0.14 -9.69 22.10
C GLY A 94 1.04 -8.97 21.44
N ILE A 95 0.81 -7.76 20.97
CA ILE A 95 1.82 -6.85 20.44
C ILE A 95 2.10 -5.83 21.53
N ASP A 96 3.33 -5.83 22.06
CA ASP A 96 3.72 -4.97 23.19
C ASP A 96 4.14 -3.55 22.76
N ILE A 97 4.16 -3.32 21.44
CA ILE A 97 4.51 -2.03 20.84
C ILE A 97 3.23 -1.28 20.50
N PRO A 98 3.11 0.02 20.82
CA PRO A 98 1.95 0.81 20.44
C PRO A 98 1.66 0.76 18.94
N VAL A 99 0.42 0.45 18.59
CA VAL A 99 -0.06 0.36 17.20
C VAL A 99 -1.03 1.51 16.92
N VAL A 100 -0.70 2.32 15.93
CA VAL A 100 -1.55 3.41 15.43
C VAL A 100 -2.10 2.99 14.07
N ALA A 101 -3.40 2.72 14.01
CA ALA A 101 -4.06 2.37 12.77
C ALA A 101 -4.55 3.63 12.03
N VAL A 102 -4.36 3.67 10.71
CA VAL A 102 -4.88 4.71 9.83
C VAL A 102 -5.88 4.10 8.86
N MET A 103 -7.11 4.51 8.94
CA MET A 103 -8.22 3.98 8.16
C MET A 103 -8.99 5.10 7.45
N GLY A 104 -9.88 4.75 6.54
CA GLY A 104 -10.73 5.71 5.84
C GLY A 104 -12.18 5.32 5.91
N ILE A 105 -13.05 6.29 6.12
CA ILE A 105 -14.50 6.08 6.00
C ILE A 105 -14.87 5.74 4.57
N GLY A 106 -14.31 6.51 3.61
CA GLY A 106 -14.48 6.28 2.18
C GLY A 106 -13.20 5.81 1.50
N GLN A 107 -13.29 5.62 0.19
CA GLN A 107 -12.12 5.44 -0.67
C GLN A 107 -11.52 6.80 -1.07
N ASN A 108 -10.24 6.79 -1.47
CA ASN A 108 -9.50 7.98 -1.94
C ASN A 108 -9.45 9.15 -0.94
N VAL A 109 -9.51 8.87 0.36
CA VAL A 109 -9.42 9.85 1.44
C VAL A 109 -7.98 10.08 1.91
N GLN A 110 -7.00 9.92 1.01
CA GLN A 110 -5.57 10.20 1.24
C GLN A 110 -4.95 9.46 2.43
N LYS A 111 -5.44 8.25 2.73
CA LYS A 111 -4.92 7.44 3.87
C LYS A 111 -3.43 7.20 3.80
N PHE A 112 -2.89 6.92 2.62
CA PHE A 112 -1.47 6.62 2.44
C PHE A 112 -0.60 7.86 2.70
N ASP A 113 -1.01 9.00 2.19
CA ASP A 113 -0.30 10.27 2.41
C ASP A 113 -0.31 10.66 3.89
N LEU A 114 -1.46 10.43 4.58
CA LEU A 114 -1.56 10.62 6.02
C LEU A 114 -0.62 9.68 6.79
N GLN A 115 -0.49 8.41 6.37
CA GLN A 115 0.48 7.48 6.96
C GLN A 115 1.92 7.97 6.81
N LEU A 116 2.31 8.44 5.62
CA LEU A 116 3.66 8.97 5.37
C LEU A 116 3.91 10.23 6.19
N TYR A 117 2.93 11.11 6.30
CA TYR A 117 3.02 12.31 7.13
C TYR A 117 3.22 11.95 8.60
N LEU A 118 2.40 11.05 9.15
CA LEU A 118 2.53 10.61 10.55
C LEU A 118 3.90 9.98 10.81
N ARG A 119 4.37 9.12 9.88
CA ARG A 119 5.70 8.53 9.96
C ARG A 119 6.78 9.61 10.09
N SER A 120 6.76 10.59 9.20
CA SER A 120 7.75 11.68 9.26
C SER A 120 7.71 12.42 10.60
N ARG A 121 6.51 12.68 11.11
CA ARG A 121 6.34 13.39 12.40
C ARG A 121 6.84 12.58 13.60
N PHE A 122 6.68 11.25 13.60
CA PHE A 122 7.25 10.39 14.63
C PHE A 122 8.78 10.35 14.54
N ILE A 123 9.33 10.21 13.32
CA ILE A 123 10.77 10.19 13.10
C ILE A 123 11.40 11.53 13.51
N ASP A 124 10.79 12.68 13.18
CA ASP A 124 11.24 14.01 13.58
C ASP A 124 11.32 14.18 15.11
N LYS A 125 10.49 13.41 15.84
CA LYS A 125 10.51 13.37 17.31
C LYS A 125 11.49 12.35 17.89
N GLY A 126 12.23 11.64 17.05
CA GLY A 126 13.24 10.66 17.43
C GLY A 126 12.72 9.24 17.67
N TYR A 127 11.48 8.94 17.33
CA TYR A 127 10.93 7.58 17.43
C TYR A 127 11.39 6.69 16.27
N LYS A 128 11.65 5.43 16.58
CA LYS A 128 11.84 4.38 15.59
C LYS A 128 10.47 3.86 15.16
N VAL A 129 10.17 3.97 13.87
CA VAL A 129 8.85 3.68 13.33
C VAL A 129 8.92 2.52 12.36
N SER A 130 8.18 1.44 12.64
CA SER A 130 7.82 0.45 11.63
C SER A 130 6.47 0.82 11.01
N GLN A 131 6.31 0.53 9.73
CA GLN A 131 5.05 0.87 9.05
C GLN A 131 4.64 -0.20 8.07
N ILE A 132 3.36 -0.57 8.14
CA ILE A 132 2.70 -1.41 7.14
C ILE A 132 1.75 -0.52 6.35
N GLY A 133 2.07 -0.30 5.09
CA GLY A 133 1.35 0.63 4.20
C GLY A 133 0.27 -0.07 3.38
N THR A 134 -0.79 0.67 3.03
CA THR A 134 -1.94 0.14 2.27
C THR A 134 -1.67 -0.09 0.78
N LYS A 135 -0.54 0.40 0.26
CA LYS A 135 -0.20 0.31 -1.16
C LYS A 135 1.05 -0.56 -1.38
N LYS A 136 1.10 -1.29 -2.48
CA LYS A 136 2.29 -2.06 -2.89
C LYS A 136 3.54 -1.19 -3.03
N ILE A 137 3.38 0.05 -3.46
CA ILE A 137 4.46 1.05 -3.54
C ILE A 137 5.14 1.33 -2.17
N SER A 138 4.55 0.89 -1.06
CA SER A 138 5.10 1.08 0.28
C SER A 138 6.58 0.68 0.38
N GLY A 139 6.97 -0.40 -0.30
CA GLY A 139 8.36 -0.85 -0.30
C GLY A 139 9.37 0.15 -0.91
N LEU A 140 8.96 0.99 -1.86
CA LEU A 140 9.83 2.06 -2.38
C LEU A 140 10.21 3.09 -1.31
N PHE A 141 9.40 3.19 -0.28
CA PHE A 141 9.64 4.08 0.88
C PHE A 141 10.29 3.34 2.06
N GLY A 142 10.72 2.08 1.86
CA GLY A 142 11.26 1.25 2.95
C GLY A 142 10.22 0.88 4.01
N LEU A 143 8.98 0.71 3.59
CA LEU A 143 7.85 0.28 4.41
C LEU A 143 7.45 -1.14 4.01
N HIS A 144 6.78 -1.86 4.90
CA HIS A 144 6.16 -3.13 4.55
C HIS A 144 4.86 -2.90 3.79
N PRO A 145 4.62 -3.52 2.63
CA PRO A 145 3.30 -3.58 2.05
C PRO A 145 2.40 -4.50 2.88
N LEU A 146 1.08 -4.33 2.75
CA LEU A 146 0.15 -5.32 3.28
C LEU A 146 0.38 -6.67 2.58
N PRO A 147 0.40 -7.79 3.33
CA PRO A 147 0.60 -9.10 2.74
C PRO A 147 -0.53 -9.50 1.78
N ASP A 148 -0.17 -10.10 0.65
CA ASP A 148 -1.14 -10.49 -0.40
C ASP A 148 -2.18 -11.50 0.06
N PHE A 149 -1.88 -12.33 1.07
CA PHE A 149 -2.85 -13.30 1.60
C PHE A 149 -4.11 -12.64 2.17
N LEU A 150 -4.04 -11.39 2.65
CA LEU A 150 -5.22 -10.64 3.11
C LEU A 150 -6.27 -10.46 2.00
N PHE A 151 -5.81 -10.36 0.75
CA PHE A 151 -6.66 -10.15 -0.42
C PHE A 151 -7.00 -11.46 -1.14
N ASN A 152 -6.42 -12.58 -0.71
CA ASN A 152 -6.60 -13.87 -1.35
C ASN A 152 -7.83 -14.59 -0.79
N THR A 153 -8.79 -14.91 -1.67
CA THR A 153 -10.05 -15.60 -1.32
C THR A 153 -9.88 -17.09 -1.00
N GLN A 154 -8.69 -17.66 -1.20
CA GLN A 154 -8.40 -19.05 -0.84
C GLN A 154 -8.15 -19.22 0.67
N TYR A 155 -7.91 -18.14 1.39
CA TYR A 155 -7.77 -18.16 2.86
C TYR A 155 -9.10 -17.79 3.49
N SER A 156 -9.45 -18.49 4.59
CA SER A 156 -10.58 -18.10 5.42
C SER A 156 -10.23 -16.81 6.20
N ASP A 157 -11.25 -16.05 6.60
CA ASP A 157 -11.04 -14.82 7.38
C ASP A 157 -10.29 -15.13 8.68
N VAL A 158 -10.56 -16.29 9.30
CA VAL A 158 -9.86 -16.76 10.51
C VAL A 158 -8.37 -17.00 10.22
N ASP A 159 -8.05 -17.66 9.11
CA ASP A 159 -6.65 -17.90 8.73
C ASP A 159 -5.91 -16.57 8.48
N LYS A 160 -6.56 -15.58 7.84
CA LYS A 160 -6.01 -14.25 7.62
C LYS A 160 -5.72 -13.52 8.93
N VAL A 161 -6.65 -13.60 9.89
CA VAL A 161 -6.47 -12.99 11.23
C VAL A 161 -5.24 -13.55 11.92
N TYR A 162 -5.10 -14.85 12.01
CA TYR A 162 -3.94 -15.46 12.67
C TYR A 162 -2.63 -15.20 11.90
N ALA A 163 -2.67 -15.30 10.58
CA ALA A 163 -1.53 -15.02 9.73
C ALA A 163 -1.03 -13.57 9.92
N PHE A 164 -1.94 -12.61 9.89
CA PHE A 164 -1.60 -11.20 10.06
C PHE A 164 -1.09 -10.89 11.48
N ASN A 165 -1.66 -11.51 12.49
CA ASN A 165 -1.14 -11.42 13.87
C ASN A 165 0.33 -11.86 13.96
N ARG A 166 0.71 -12.95 13.28
CA ARG A 166 2.12 -13.40 13.22
C ARG A 166 3.02 -12.40 12.52
N VAL A 167 2.58 -11.89 11.37
CA VAL A 167 3.29 -10.83 10.64
C VAL A 167 3.59 -9.64 11.55
N MET A 168 2.60 -9.16 12.26
CA MET A 168 2.76 -8.02 13.18
C MET A 168 3.72 -8.34 14.33
N LYS A 169 3.65 -9.57 14.87
CA LYS A 169 4.58 -10.01 15.91
C LYS A 169 6.02 -10.07 15.38
N ASP A 170 6.22 -10.62 14.19
CA ASP A 170 7.54 -10.74 13.57
C ASP A 170 8.15 -9.36 13.32
N VAL A 171 7.39 -8.42 12.75
CA VAL A 171 7.82 -7.02 12.58
C VAL A 171 8.20 -6.40 13.92
N SER A 172 7.38 -6.58 14.95
CA SER A 172 7.65 -6.04 16.29
C SER A 172 8.95 -6.59 16.91
N MET A 173 9.22 -7.88 16.72
CA MET A 173 10.40 -8.54 17.29
C MET A 173 11.68 -8.25 16.50
N GLN A 174 11.60 -8.24 15.18
CA GLN A 174 12.77 -8.05 14.30
C GLN A 174 13.22 -6.59 14.30
N GLU A 175 12.29 -5.68 14.15
CA GLU A 175 12.61 -4.27 14.02
C GLU A 175 12.69 -3.55 15.36
N LYS A 176 11.98 -4.02 16.38
CA LYS A 176 11.90 -3.40 17.73
C LYS A 176 11.63 -1.89 17.63
N PRO A 177 10.52 -1.48 17.02
CA PRO A 177 10.16 -0.08 16.89
C PRO A 177 9.60 0.48 18.20
N ASP A 178 9.55 1.80 18.31
CA ASP A 178 8.84 2.49 19.40
C ASP A 178 7.33 2.62 19.10
N VAL A 179 6.97 2.58 17.82
CA VAL A 179 5.58 2.64 17.34
C VAL A 179 5.43 1.93 16.00
N ILE A 180 4.29 1.27 15.80
CA ILE A 180 3.92 0.66 14.52
C ILE A 180 2.77 1.47 13.92
N LEU A 181 2.97 1.99 12.70
CA LEU A 181 1.91 2.59 11.90
C LEU A 181 1.30 1.53 11.00
N LEU A 182 0.00 1.34 11.11
CA LEU A 182 -0.73 0.30 10.39
C LEU A 182 -1.79 0.93 9.48
N GLY A 183 -1.62 0.77 8.18
CA GLY A 183 -2.61 1.18 7.20
C GLY A 183 -3.73 0.16 7.05
N ILE A 184 -4.97 0.62 7.13
CA ILE A 184 -6.15 -0.22 6.88
C ILE A 184 -6.60 -0.04 5.43
N PRO A 185 -6.62 -1.12 4.62
CA PRO A 185 -7.02 -1.02 3.23
C PRO A 185 -8.53 -0.78 3.09
N ASP A 186 -8.93 -0.38 1.87
CA ASP A 186 -10.31 -0.15 1.49
C ASP A 186 -11.04 0.92 2.34
N SER A 187 -12.35 0.87 2.40
CA SER A 187 -13.22 1.80 3.12
C SER A 187 -14.07 1.07 4.15
N LEU A 188 -14.44 1.78 5.22
CA LEU A 188 -15.38 1.26 6.22
C LEU A 188 -16.81 1.28 5.73
N LEU A 189 -17.18 2.35 5.02
CA LEU A 189 -18.52 2.52 4.49
C LEU A 189 -18.57 2.26 2.99
N PRO A 190 -19.70 1.77 2.48
CA PRO A 190 -19.93 1.64 1.05
C PRO A 190 -19.96 3.03 0.39
N LEU A 191 -19.48 3.12 -0.85
CA LEU A 191 -19.54 4.36 -1.62
C LEU A 191 -21.01 4.82 -1.83
N ASN A 192 -21.88 3.87 -2.12
CA ASN A 192 -23.32 4.10 -2.30
C ASN A 192 -24.05 2.75 -2.32
N ASN A 193 -25.37 2.78 -2.52
CA ASN A 193 -26.22 1.56 -2.55
C ASN A 193 -25.90 0.57 -3.68
N LYS A 194 -25.14 1.00 -4.70
CA LYS A 194 -24.75 0.14 -5.84
C LYS A 194 -23.33 -0.39 -5.70
N HIS A 195 -22.43 0.42 -5.15
CA HIS A 195 -21.00 0.10 -4.99
C HIS A 195 -20.66 0.04 -3.51
N ARG A 196 -20.69 -1.18 -2.99
CA ARG A 196 -20.59 -1.40 -1.54
C ARG A 196 -19.20 -1.79 -1.06
N PHE A 197 -18.25 -2.08 -1.97
CA PHE A 197 -16.88 -2.54 -1.64
C PHE A 197 -16.84 -3.66 -0.59
N SER A 198 -15.81 -3.72 0.24
CA SER A 198 -15.61 -4.76 1.25
C SER A 198 -16.25 -4.47 2.62
N PHE A 199 -16.99 -3.41 2.79
CA PHE A 199 -17.76 -3.08 4.02
C PHE A 199 -16.91 -3.04 5.31
N GLY A 200 -15.67 -2.64 5.23
CA GLY A 200 -14.79 -2.70 6.38
C GLY A 200 -14.34 -4.11 6.78
N LEU A 201 -14.52 -5.11 5.93
CA LEU A 201 -14.12 -6.49 6.22
C LEU A 201 -12.62 -6.57 6.55
N TYR A 202 -11.77 -5.89 5.77
CA TYR A 202 -10.33 -5.86 6.06
C TYR A 202 -10.01 -5.17 7.39
N ALA A 203 -10.74 -4.13 7.76
CA ALA A 203 -10.59 -3.51 9.07
C ALA A 203 -10.98 -4.50 10.17
N TYR A 204 -12.06 -5.23 9.98
CA TYR A 204 -12.50 -6.28 10.92
C TYR A 204 -11.45 -7.38 11.07
N GLU A 205 -10.93 -7.95 9.98
CA GLU A 205 -9.88 -8.98 10.00
C GLU A 205 -8.62 -8.47 10.72
N ILE A 206 -8.14 -7.28 10.34
CA ILE A 206 -6.92 -6.68 10.88
C ILE A 206 -7.08 -6.32 12.35
N PHE A 207 -8.21 -5.77 12.78
CA PHE A 207 -8.44 -5.39 14.19
C PHE A 207 -8.62 -6.61 15.10
N ASN A 208 -9.09 -7.73 14.57
CA ASN A 208 -9.07 -9.00 15.30
C ASN A 208 -7.67 -9.62 15.38
N ALA A 209 -6.81 -9.35 14.42
CA ALA A 209 -5.42 -9.80 14.45
C ALA A 209 -4.57 -8.94 15.38
N VAL A 210 -4.84 -7.62 15.40
CA VAL A 210 -4.07 -6.62 16.16
C VAL A 210 -5.04 -5.64 16.76
N GLN A 211 -5.03 -5.48 18.07
CA GLN A 211 -5.82 -4.45 18.74
C GLN A 211 -5.05 -3.12 18.72
N PRO A 212 -5.39 -2.16 17.84
CA PRO A 212 -4.68 -0.89 17.80
C PRO A 212 -4.92 -0.09 19.09
N ASP A 213 -3.88 0.59 19.57
CA ASP A 213 -3.99 1.50 20.71
C ASP A 213 -4.67 2.83 20.32
N PHE A 214 -4.46 3.25 19.06
CA PHE A 214 -5.08 4.45 18.48
C PHE A 214 -5.54 4.20 17.06
N VAL A 215 -6.66 4.81 16.72
CA VAL A 215 -7.22 4.78 15.37
C VAL A 215 -7.39 6.21 14.86
N ILE A 216 -6.81 6.48 13.70
CA ILE A 216 -6.98 7.75 13.00
C ILE A 216 -7.83 7.49 11.77
N THR A 217 -9.00 8.13 11.73
CA THR A 217 -9.94 7.97 10.64
C THR A 217 -9.87 9.16 9.69
N SER A 218 -9.57 8.89 8.43
CA SER A 218 -9.57 9.89 7.36
C SER A 218 -10.92 9.89 6.66
N LEU A 219 -11.43 11.07 6.38
CA LEU A 219 -12.65 11.28 5.62
C LEU A 219 -12.47 12.42 4.62
N MET A 220 -13.25 12.39 3.55
CA MET A 220 -13.25 13.47 2.57
C MET A 220 -14.02 14.66 3.15
N ALA A 221 -13.45 15.86 3.08
CA ALA A 221 -14.18 17.07 3.40
C ALA A 221 -15.34 17.22 2.38
N ASN A 222 -16.56 17.23 2.88
CA ASN A 222 -17.76 17.36 2.07
C ASN A 222 -18.79 18.20 2.82
N ASP A 223 -19.35 19.20 2.14
CA ASP A 223 -20.38 20.08 2.70
C ASP A 223 -21.69 19.35 3.12
N GLY A 224 -21.85 18.09 2.67
CA GLY A 224 -22.95 17.22 3.09
C GLY A 224 -22.78 16.56 4.46
N TYR A 225 -21.57 16.63 5.04
CA TYR A 225 -21.32 16.11 6.38
C TYR A 225 -21.59 17.19 7.41
N ASN A 226 -22.63 16.99 8.21
CA ASN A 226 -23.02 17.89 9.28
C ASN A 226 -22.48 17.39 10.65
N ASP A 227 -22.70 18.16 11.69
CA ASP A 227 -22.26 17.82 13.05
C ASP A 227 -22.86 16.51 13.56
N GLU A 228 -24.08 16.16 13.12
CA GLU A 228 -24.74 14.91 13.46
C GLU A 228 -23.98 13.72 12.85
N PHE A 229 -23.61 13.80 11.57
CA PHE A 229 -22.77 12.78 10.90
C PHE A 229 -21.43 12.57 11.64
N TYR A 230 -20.77 13.66 12.03
CA TYR A 230 -19.50 13.54 12.75
C TYR A 230 -19.65 13.00 14.19
N SER A 231 -20.80 13.14 14.78
CA SER A 231 -21.06 12.61 16.13
C SER A 231 -21.43 11.13 16.16
N GLU A 232 -21.81 10.57 15.00
CA GLU A 232 -22.21 9.16 14.85
C GLU A 232 -21.05 8.25 14.39
N ILE A 233 -19.93 8.83 13.95
CA ILE A 233 -18.72 8.12 13.53
C ILE A 233 -17.76 7.93 14.72
#